data_e47ae5e6ddc82451f91a04cb2c902625
#
_entry.id   e47ae5e6ddc82451f91a04cb2c902625
#
_cell.length_a   1.000
_cell.length_b   1.000
_cell.length_c   1.000
_cell.angle_alpha   90.00
_cell.angle_beta   90.00
_cell.angle_gamma   90.00
#
_symmetry.space_group_name_H-M   'P 1'
#
loop_
_entity.id
_entity.type
_entity.pdbx_description
1 polymer ?
#
loop_
_entity_poly.entity_id
_entity_poly.type
_entity_poly.pdbx_seq_one_letter_code
_entity_poly.pdbx_strand_id
1 'polypeptide(L)'
;MEVKKLNIDRSEIEKLVRSIIMEEYSNKLNDSSKRHVDSSGVMAISLPLFSVSEEDRLDTGNPNHKVYTKDLVSLTESPRLGCGLMVMEDTTFDWTLGYDEIDYIIEGTLTIIIDGRRITANAGELILIPSGSSIQFSVEGKARFIYVTYPADWQNK
;
A
#
# COMPACT_ATOMS: atom_id res chain seq x y z
N MET A 1 -39.05 18.66 -10.11
CA MET A 1 -37.62 18.72 -9.85
C MET A 1 -36.93 19.23 -11.11
N GLU A 2 -36.62 20.54 -11.17
CA GLU A 2 -35.97 21.14 -12.34
C GLU A 2 -34.52 20.71 -12.41
N VAL A 3 -34.14 20.05 -13.48
CA VAL A 3 -32.76 19.76 -13.83
C VAL A 3 -32.13 21.07 -14.30
N LYS A 4 -31.32 21.71 -13.45
CA LYS A 4 -30.49 22.84 -13.85
C LYS A 4 -29.57 22.40 -14.99
N LYS A 5 -29.83 22.87 -16.21
CA LYS A 5 -28.91 22.74 -17.35
C LYS A 5 -27.62 23.45 -16.96
N LEU A 6 -26.53 22.70 -16.72
CA LEU A 6 -25.18 23.26 -16.68
C LEU A 6 -24.87 23.82 -18.07
N ASN A 7 -24.81 25.14 -18.19
CA ASN A 7 -24.40 25.81 -19.42
C ASN A 7 -22.86 25.92 -19.37
N ILE A 8 -22.18 24.84 -19.72
CA ILE A 8 -20.72 24.81 -19.81
C ILE A 8 -20.33 25.24 -21.21
N ASP A 9 -19.55 26.30 -21.33
CA ASP A 9 -19.04 26.80 -22.61
C ASP A 9 -18.03 25.79 -23.20
N ARG A 10 -18.03 25.68 -24.53
CA ARG A 10 -17.11 24.83 -25.30
C ARG A 10 -15.63 25.08 -24.90
N SER A 11 -15.29 26.33 -24.66
CA SER A 11 -13.92 26.72 -24.20
C SER A 11 -13.58 26.17 -22.83
N GLU A 12 -14.55 26.10 -21.92
CA GLU A 12 -14.38 25.50 -20.58
C GLU A 12 -14.21 23.99 -20.66
N ILE A 13 -14.98 23.33 -21.55
CA ILE A 13 -14.83 21.89 -21.81
C ILE A 13 -13.46 21.60 -22.40
N GLU A 14 -13.00 22.37 -23.38
CA GLU A 14 -11.65 22.18 -23.98
C GLU A 14 -10.52 22.36 -22.96
N LYS A 15 -10.64 23.34 -22.06
CA LYS A 15 -9.67 23.54 -20.97
C LYS A 15 -9.66 22.36 -20.00
N LEU A 16 -10.84 21.88 -19.59
CA LEU A 16 -10.98 20.75 -18.68
C LEU A 16 -10.41 19.46 -19.30
N VAL A 17 -10.74 19.19 -20.56
CA VAL A 17 -10.22 18.03 -21.29
C VAL A 17 -8.71 18.09 -21.42
N ARG A 18 -8.12 19.25 -21.77
CA ARG A 18 -6.67 19.43 -21.82
C ARG A 18 -6.02 19.21 -20.46
N SER A 19 -6.60 19.73 -19.40
CA SER A 19 -6.13 19.56 -18.03
C SER A 19 -6.11 18.09 -17.63
N ILE A 20 -7.19 17.36 -17.87
CA ILE A 20 -7.30 15.92 -17.60
C ILE A 20 -6.26 15.12 -18.40
N ILE A 21 -6.14 15.41 -19.71
CA ILE A 21 -5.15 14.73 -20.58
C ILE A 21 -3.72 14.98 -20.10
N MET A 22 -3.39 16.21 -19.72
CA MET A 22 -2.04 16.55 -19.21
C MET A 22 -1.75 15.91 -17.86
N GLU A 23 -2.74 15.84 -16.97
CA GLU A 23 -2.63 15.18 -15.68
C GLU A 23 -2.43 13.66 -15.86
N GLU A 24 -3.25 13.01 -16.68
CA GLU A 24 -3.11 11.59 -17.01
C GLU A 24 -1.77 11.28 -17.68
N TYR A 25 -1.30 12.13 -18.58
CA TYR A 25 -0.01 11.97 -19.24
C TYR A 25 1.16 12.14 -18.27
N SER A 26 1.07 13.10 -17.37
CA SER A 26 2.07 13.32 -16.31
C SER A 26 2.10 12.16 -15.31
N ASN A 27 0.91 11.64 -14.91
CA ASN A 27 0.80 10.47 -14.05
C ASN A 27 1.39 9.23 -14.71
N LYS A 28 1.14 9.02 -16.00
CA LYS A 28 1.66 7.89 -16.77
C LYS A 28 3.18 7.95 -16.94
N LEU A 29 3.75 9.14 -17.17
CA LEU A 29 5.20 9.36 -17.21
C LEU A 29 5.84 9.11 -15.83
N ASN A 30 5.19 9.55 -14.77
CA ASN A 30 5.66 9.36 -13.40
C ASN A 30 5.58 7.89 -12.98
N ASP A 31 4.54 7.17 -13.39
CA ASP A 31 4.40 5.73 -13.14
C ASP A 31 5.44 4.92 -13.92
N SER A 32 5.74 5.27 -15.17
CA SER A 32 6.77 4.61 -15.97
C SER A 32 8.19 4.79 -15.41
N SER A 33 8.45 5.83 -14.62
CA SER A 33 9.71 6.03 -13.90
C SER A 33 9.79 5.19 -12.62
N LYS A 34 8.66 4.88 -12.00
CA LYS A 34 8.55 4.08 -10.77
C LYS A 34 8.51 2.59 -11.03
N ARG A 35 7.93 2.18 -12.16
CA ARG A 35 7.68 0.79 -12.52
C ARG A 35 8.08 0.55 -13.98
N HIS A 36 8.93 -0.42 -14.21
CA HIS A 36 9.24 -0.92 -15.56
C HIS A 36 8.56 -2.29 -15.72
N VAL A 37 7.59 -2.38 -16.61
CA VAL A 37 6.83 -3.60 -16.89
C VAL A 37 7.14 -4.08 -18.29
N ASP A 38 7.69 -5.29 -18.41
CA ASP A 38 7.92 -5.97 -19.69
C ASP A 38 6.62 -6.59 -20.23
N SER A 39 6.58 -6.82 -21.54
CA SER A 39 5.45 -7.46 -22.20
C SER A 39 5.16 -8.89 -21.72
N SER A 40 6.11 -9.54 -21.07
CA SER A 40 5.95 -10.85 -20.42
C SER A 40 5.26 -10.77 -19.06
N GLY A 41 5.06 -9.56 -18.51
CA GLY A 41 4.57 -9.34 -17.15
C GLY A 41 5.66 -9.28 -16.08
N VAL A 42 6.93 -9.52 -16.45
CA VAL A 42 8.06 -9.28 -15.52
C VAL A 42 8.18 -7.78 -15.28
N MET A 43 8.32 -7.39 -14.01
CA MET A 43 8.41 -5.98 -13.66
C MET A 43 9.49 -5.68 -12.64
N ALA A 44 10.07 -4.49 -12.75
CA ALA A 44 10.94 -3.91 -11.74
C ALA A 44 10.25 -2.68 -11.13
N ILE A 45 10.34 -2.56 -9.81
CA ILE A 45 9.68 -1.49 -9.03
C ILE A 45 10.75 -0.74 -8.25
N SER A 46 10.82 0.58 -8.48
CA SER A 46 11.78 1.48 -7.80
C SER A 46 11.19 1.95 -6.46
N LEU A 47 11.33 1.14 -5.42
CA LEU A 47 10.78 1.41 -4.09
C LEU A 47 11.09 2.80 -3.51
N PRO A 48 12.29 3.40 -3.72
CA PRO A 48 12.57 4.74 -3.21
C PRO A 48 11.66 5.84 -3.78
N LEU A 49 11.00 5.58 -4.92
CA LEU A 49 10.09 6.52 -5.55
C LEU A 49 8.64 6.40 -5.06
N PHE A 50 8.34 5.40 -4.21
CA PHE A 50 7.03 5.23 -3.62
C PHE A 50 6.96 5.86 -2.23
N SER A 51 5.86 6.55 -1.96
CA SER A 51 5.49 7.07 -0.66
C SER A 51 4.02 6.80 -0.40
N VAL A 52 3.66 6.78 0.87
CA VAL A 52 2.27 6.70 1.30
C VAL A 52 1.72 8.11 1.58
N SER A 53 0.40 8.25 1.50
CA SER A 53 -0.36 9.47 1.81
C SER A 53 -1.53 9.14 2.75
N GLU A 54 -2.32 10.13 3.13
CA GLU A 54 -3.54 9.89 3.94
C GLU A 54 -4.58 9.02 3.22
N GLU A 55 -4.57 8.97 1.89
CA GLU A 55 -5.44 8.11 1.09
C GLU A 55 -5.08 6.61 1.23
N ASP A 56 -3.83 6.33 1.61
CA ASP A 56 -3.30 4.98 1.81
C ASP A 56 -3.50 4.47 3.25
N ARG A 57 -4.24 5.22 4.10
CA ARG A 57 -4.46 4.87 5.50
C ARG A 57 -5.23 3.55 5.64
N LEU A 58 -4.65 2.63 6.39
CA LEU A 58 -5.30 1.36 6.74
C LEU A 58 -6.33 1.58 7.86
N ASP A 59 -7.54 1.08 7.68
CA ASP A 59 -8.52 1.03 8.76
C ASP A 59 -8.18 -0.10 9.74
N THR A 60 -7.67 0.29 10.88
CA THR A 60 -7.34 -0.60 12.01
C THR A 60 -8.40 -0.54 13.13
N GLY A 61 -9.55 0.09 12.86
CA GLY A 61 -10.59 0.34 13.85
C GLY A 61 -10.31 1.52 14.80
N ASN A 62 -9.15 2.19 14.67
CA ASN A 62 -8.79 3.36 15.48
C ASN A 62 -8.21 4.47 14.58
N PRO A 63 -8.88 5.64 14.45
CA PRO A 63 -8.44 6.72 13.57
C PRO A 63 -7.14 7.40 14.02
N ASN A 64 -6.67 7.15 15.23
CA ASN A 64 -5.40 7.70 15.73
C ASN A 64 -4.20 6.83 15.33
N HIS A 65 -4.41 5.63 14.83
CA HIS A 65 -3.33 4.77 14.37
C HIS A 65 -2.74 5.32 13.07
N LYS A 66 -1.43 5.46 13.03
CA LYS A 66 -0.67 5.90 11.85
C LYS A 66 -0.14 4.68 11.10
N VAL A 67 -1.01 4.06 10.35
CA VAL A 67 -0.73 2.86 9.55
C VAL A 67 -1.18 3.13 8.13
N TYR A 68 -0.29 2.96 7.17
CA TYR A 68 -0.54 3.24 5.76
C TYR A 68 -0.06 2.07 4.91
N THR A 69 -0.89 1.62 3.97
CA THR A 69 -0.59 0.51 3.07
C THR A 69 -0.84 0.93 1.62
N LYS A 70 0.11 0.65 0.75
CA LYS A 70 0.00 0.91 -0.68
C LYS A 70 0.40 -0.32 -1.48
N ASP A 71 -0.54 -0.89 -2.21
CA ASP A 71 -0.24 -2.00 -3.10
C ASP A 71 0.73 -1.56 -4.21
N LEU A 72 1.77 -2.34 -4.42
CA LEU A 72 2.80 -2.13 -5.45
C LEU A 72 2.47 -2.89 -6.74
N VAL A 73 1.67 -3.95 -6.63
CA VAL A 73 1.15 -4.75 -7.73
C VAL A 73 -0.36 -4.94 -7.56
N SER A 74 -1.10 -4.83 -8.65
CA SER A 74 -2.54 -5.05 -8.64
C SER A 74 -2.89 -6.55 -8.67
N LEU A 75 -4.12 -6.89 -8.27
CA LEU A 75 -4.63 -8.27 -8.37
C LEU A 75 -4.69 -8.78 -9.82
N THR A 76 -4.78 -7.87 -10.80
CA THR A 76 -4.74 -8.23 -12.22
C THR A 76 -3.32 -8.62 -12.66
N GLU A 77 -2.30 -7.92 -12.15
CA GLU A 77 -0.89 -8.20 -12.45
C GLU A 77 -0.38 -9.40 -11.69
N SER A 78 -0.81 -9.57 -10.44
CA SER A 78 -0.39 -10.65 -9.56
C SER A 78 -1.60 -11.23 -8.79
N PRO A 79 -2.36 -12.16 -9.42
CA PRO A 79 -3.60 -12.66 -8.81
C PRO A 79 -3.37 -13.62 -7.63
N ARG A 80 -2.14 -14.05 -7.38
CA ARG A 80 -1.80 -15.01 -6.32
C ARG A 80 -1.01 -14.40 -5.17
N LEU A 81 -0.05 -13.54 -5.48
CA LEU A 81 0.83 -12.89 -4.49
C LEU A 81 0.49 -11.41 -4.42
N GLY A 82 0.09 -10.94 -3.24
CA GLY A 82 0.05 -9.52 -2.93
C GLY A 82 1.46 -9.01 -2.66
N CYS A 83 1.75 -7.78 -3.04
CA CYS A 83 2.98 -7.09 -2.64
C CYS A 83 2.69 -5.60 -2.50
N GLY A 84 3.01 -5.06 -1.34
CA GLY A 84 2.78 -3.65 -1.03
C GLY A 84 3.82 -3.06 -0.11
N LEU A 85 3.72 -1.75 0.04
CA LEU A 85 4.52 -0.95 0.95
C LEU A 85 3.67 -0.61 2.17
N MET A 86 4.19 -0.84 3.36
CA MET A 86 3.58 -0.42 4.62
C MET A 86 4.48 0.58 5.34
N VAL A 87 3.86 1.59 5.91
CA VAL A 87 4.51 2.57 6.79
C VAL A 87 3.71 2.67 8.07
N MET A 88 4.40 2.55 9.19
CA MET A 88 3.81 2.71 10.52
C MET A 88 4.60 3.73 11.32
N GLU A 89 3.91 4.47 12.22
CA GLU A 89 4.52 5.44 13.12
C GLU A 89 3.86 5.38 14.50
N ASP A 90 4.65 5.16 15.54
CA ASP A 90 4.24 5.15 16.97
C ASP A 90 2.89 4.46 17.20
N THR A 91 2.73 3.25 16.66
CA THR A 91 1.44 2.55 16.65
C THR A 91 1.61 1.08 17.01
N THR A 92 0.68 0.58 17.82
CA THR A 92 0.47 -0.85 18.08
C THR A 92 -1.00 -1.15 17.86
N PHE A 93 -1.31 -2.19 17.06
CA PHE A 93 -2.68 -2.59 16.76
C PHE A 93 -2.83 -4.08 16.58
N ASP A 94 -4.00 -4.61 16.96
CA ASP A 94 -4.35 -6.02 16.81
C ASP A 94 -4.67 -6.34 15.35
N TRP A 95 -4.20 -7.49 14.87
CA TRP A 95 -4.50 -7.97 13.53
C TRP A 95 -4.57 -9.50 13.50
N THR A 96 -5.57 -10.05 12.83
CA THR A 96 -5.68 -11.48 12.58
C THR A 96 -5.52 -11.76 11.10
N LEU A 97 -4.50 -12.53 10.74
CA LEU A 97 -4.20 -12.84 9.35
C LEU A 97 -4.98 -14.07 8.88
N GLY A 98 -5.78 -13.94 7.83
CA GLY A 98 -6.37 -15.06 7.09
C GLY A 98 -5.49 -15.55 5.93
N TYR A 99 -4.25 -15.10 5.87
CA TYR A 99 -3.25 -15.27 4.79
C TYR A 99 -1.86 -15.40 5.39
N ASP A 100 -0.94 -15.97 4.61
CA ASP A 100 0.49 -15.93 4.96
C ASP A 100 1.09 -14.59 4.56
N GLU A 101 2.00 -14.05 5.40
CA GLU A 101 2.66 -12.76 5.14
C GLU A 101 4.16 -12.84 5.43
N ILE A 102 4.93 -12.18 4.58
CA ILE A 102 6.35 -11.89 4.82
C ILE A 102 6.53 -10.38 4.79
N ASP A 103 7.11 -9.84 5.86
CA ASP A 103 7.50 -8.44 5.97
C ASP A 103 9.01 -8.31 5.84
N TYR A 104 9.50 -7.54 4.85
CA TYR A 104 10.91 -7.16 4.74
C TYR A 104 11.11 -5.71 5.16
N ILE A 105 11.87 -5.51 6.22
CA ILE A 105 12.05 -4.19 6.82
C ILE A 105 13.10 -3.39 6.04
N ILE A 106 12.69 -2.24 5.49
CA ILE A 106 13.54 -1.31 4.72
C ILE A 106 14.16 -0.29 5.68
N GLU A 107 13.34 0.27 6.58
CA GLU A 107 13.73 1.31 7.53
C GLU A 107 13.03 1.10 8.86
N GLY A 108 13.73 1.41 9.95
CA GLY A 108 13.19 1.30 11.30
C GLY A 108 13.18 -0.13 11.84
N THR A 109 12.21 -0.41 12.70
CA THR A 109 12.09 -1.69 13.41
C THR A 109 10.62 -2.06 13.50
N LEU A 110 10.30 -3.30 13.11
CA LEU A 110 8.98 -3.90 13.26
C LEU A 110 9.02 -4.96 14.36
N THR A 111 8.06 -4.92 15.26
CA THR A 111 7.83 -5.95 16.26
C THR A 111 6.47 -6.59 16.09
N ILE A 112 6.43 -7.90 16.01
CA ILE A 112 5.20 -8.70 16.11
C ILE A 112 5.07 -9.21 17.54
N ILE A 113 3.91 -8.94 18.14
CA ILE A 113 3.59 -9.46 19.48
C ILE A 113 2.57 -10.58 19.32
N ILE A 114 2.90 -11.76 19.82
CA ILE A 114 2.02 -12.95 19.78
C ILE A 114 2.10 -13.69 21.13
N ASP A 115 0.95 -13.89 21.77
CA ASP A 115 0.83 -14.55 23.08
C ASP A 115 1.81 -13.93 24.13
N GLY A 116 1.96 -12.60 24.11
CA GLY A 116 2.87 -11.87 24.99
C GLY A 116 4.36 -11.95 24.65
N ARG A 117 4.73 -12.72 23.62
CA ARG A 117 6.11 -12.80 23.10
C ARG A 117 6.32 -11.73 22.03
N ARG A 118 7.53 -11.20 21.96
CA ARG A 118 7.92 -10.18 20.97
C ARG A 118 8.92 -10.79 19.98
N ILE A 119 8.63 -10.66 18.70
CA ILE A 119 9.51 -11.05 17.60
C ILE A 119 9.81 -9.76 16.84
N THR A 120 11.07 -9.37 16.83
CA THR A 120 11.50 -8.06 16.32
C THR A 120 12.45 -8.24 15.15
N ALA A 121 12.24 -7.48 14.08
CA ALA A 121 13.12 -7.38 12.93
C ALA A 121 13.51 -5.92 12.68
N ASN A 122 14.78 -5.71 12.35
CA ASN A 122 15.37 -4.43 12.01
C ASN A 122 15.53 -4.28 10.49
N ALA A 123 15.92 -3.10 10.04
CA ALA A 123 16.22 -2.87 8.62
C ALA A 123 17.19 -3.94 8.07
N GLY A 124 16.83 -4.54 6.94
CA GLY A 124 17.55 -5.65 6.31
C GLY A 124 17.11 -7.05 6.76
N GLU A 125 16.22 -7.15 7.74
CA GLU A 125 15.67 -8.42 8.24
C GLU A 125 14.23 -8.63 7.74
N LEU A 126 13.70 -9.83 7.93
CA LEU A 126 12.32 -10.17 7.58
C LEU A 126 11.61 -10.94 8.70
N ILE A 127 10.29 -10.84 8.72
CA ILE A 127 9.40 -11.64 9.58
C ILE A 127 8.46 -12.44 8.68
N LEU A 128 8.24 -13.71 9.01
CA LEU A 128 7.18 -14.54 8.43
C LEU A 128 6.05 -14.64 9.45
N ILE A 129 4.83 -14.37 9.03
CA ILE A 129 3.61 -14.50 9.82
C ILE A 129 2.68 -15.51 9.11
N PRO A 130 2.51 -16.72 9.67
CA PRO A 130 1.63 -17.73 9.07
C PRO A 130 0.15 -17.35 9.16
N SER A 131 -0.62 -17.78 8.20
CA SER A 131 -2.09 -17.69 8.20
C SER A 131 -2.70 -18.26 9.48
N GLY A 132 -3.76 -17.62 9.98
CA GLY A 132 -4.42 -17.94 11.24
C GLY A 132 -3.77 -17.32 12.47
N SER A 133 -2.69 -16.55 12.32
CA SER A 133 -2.05 -15.86 13.44
C SER A 133 -2.88 -14.66 13.90
N SER A 134 -3.15 -14.57 15.21
CA SER A 134 -3.69 -13.37 15.87
C SER A 134 -2.55 -12.68 16.61
N ILE A 135 -2.18 -11.50 16.16
CA ILE A 135 -0.98 -10.79 16.56
C ILE A 135 -1.27 -9.32 16.85
N GLN A 136 -0.25 -8.62 17.32
CA GLN A 136 -0.19 -7.16 17.25
C GLN A 136 1.02 -6.77 16.39
N PHE A 137 0.79 -5.89 15.42
CA PHE A 137 1.86 -5.11 14.81
C PHE A 137 2.24 -3.98 15.74
N SER A 138 3.53 -3.77 15.99
CA SER A 138 4.04 -2.75 16.90
C SER A 138 5.27 -2.05 16.35
N VAL A 139 5.21 -0.72 16.26
CA VAL A 139 6.31 0.15 15.83
C VAL A 139 6.46 1.28 16.83
N GLU A 140 7.66 1.46 17.36
CA GLU A 140 8.09 2.62 18.12
C GLU A 140 8.93 3.52 17.21
N GLY A 141 8.57 4.82 17.12
CA GLY A 141 9.10 5.72 16.12
C GLY A 141 8.47 5.45 14.75
N LYS A 142 9.28 5.17 13.73
CA LYS A 142 8.79 4.94 12.37
C LYS A 142 9.43 3.69 11.75
N ALA A 143 8.63 2.89 11.07
CA ALA A 143 9.10 1.79 10.26
C ALA A 143 8.49 1.85 8.85
N ARG A 144 9.28 1.39 7.87
CA ARG A 144 8.89 1.24 6.47
C ARG A 144 9.32 -0.14 6.01
N PHE A 145 8.39 -0.92 5.49
CA PHE A 145 8.63 -2.30 5.10
C PHE A 145 7.75 -2.70 3.92
N ILE A 146 8.18 -3.75 3.20
CA ILE A 146 7.37 -4.39 2.17
C ILE A 146 6.65 -5.54 2.85
N TYR A 147 5.36 -5.69 2.56
CA TYR A 147 4.62 -6.91 2.82
C TYR A 147 4.45 -7.72 1.53
N VAL A 148 4.52 -9.04 1.65
CA VAL A 148 4.15 -9.99 0.59
C VAL A 148 3.16 -10.98 1.17
N THR A 149 1.98 -11.10 0.55
CA THR A 149 0.88 -11.93 1.05
C THR A 149 0.51 -13.06 0.09
N TYR A 150 0.05 -14.16 0.67
CA TYR A 150 -0.58 -15.25 -0.07
C TYR A 150 -1.82 -15.74 0.68
N PRO A 151 -3.01 -15.71 0.06
CA PRO A 151 -3.32 -15.19 -1.29
C PRO A 151 -3.24 -13.66 -1.37
N ALA A 152 -3.19 -13.14 -2.60
CA ALA A 152 -3.03 -11.72 -2.89
C ALA A 152 -4.16 -10.85 -2.33
N ASP A 153 -5.39 -11.33 -2.35
CA ASP A 153 -6.61 -10.63 -1.88
C ASP A 153 -6.74 -10.74 -0.35
N TRP A 154 -5.75 -10.20 0.36
CA TRP A 154 -5.66 -10.29 1.81
C TRP A 154 -6.71 -9.45 2.55
N GLN A 155 -7.23 -8.38 1.93
CA GLN A 155 -8.22 -7.50 2.53
C GLN A 155 -9.62 -8.14 2.64
N ASN A 156 -9.90 -9.17 1.86
CA ASN A 156 -11.17 -9.87 1.82
C ASN A 156 -11.12 -11.28 2.48
N LYS A 157 -10.14 -11.53 3.35
CA LYS A 157 -9.91 -12.83 4.02
C LYS A 157 -10.15 -12.75 5.53
#